data_10cc1a99037045223ccd1213235848e3
#
_entry.id   10cc1a99037045223ccd1213235848e3
#
_cell.length_a   1.000
_cell.length_b   1.000
_cell.length_c   1.000
_cell.angle_alpha   90.00
_cell.angle_beta   90.00
_cell.angle_gamma   90.00
#
_symmetry.space_group_name_H-M   'P 1'
#
loop_
_entity.id
_entity.type
_entity.pdbx_description
1 polymer ?
#
loop_
_entity_poly.entity_id
_entity_poly.type
_entity_poly.pdbx_seq_one_letter_code
_entity_poly.pdbx_strand_id
1 'polypeptide(L)'
;VDKLKEELLDPQDAKLRALAEVENMRRRMEKEKQENARYGPSNLAKGLITILDNFDRALAASPKDVEKKKDIEKNYLSLHQGVELTLKDISVVFKQNGIDIINPGNGDIFDHNIHQAMLEVPTNEYKPGHICEVLQAGYKIFDRLLRPAMVGVSKEVVKKK
;
A
#
# COMPACT_ATOMS: atom_id res chain seq x y z
N VAL A 1 -60.04 25.67 -18.85
CA VAL A 1 -58.71 25.64 -19.55
C VAL A 1 -57.54 25.72 -18.51
N ASP A 2 -57.71 26.52 -17.47
CA ASP A 2 -56.63 26.75 -16.49
C ASP A 2 -56.40 25.54 -15.54
N LYS A 3 -57.49 24.86 -15.13
CA LYS A 3 -57.38 23.60 -14.33
C LYS A 3 -56.65 22.47 -15.06
N LEU A 4 -56.87 22.32 -16.37
CA LEU A 4 -56.15 21.33 -17.20
C LEU A 4 -54.67 21.67 -17.41
N LYS A 5 -54.31 22.94 -17.37
CA LYS A 5 -52.90 23.36 -17.40
C LYS A 5 -52.19 23.09 -16.08
N GLU A 6 -52.87 23.29 -14.98
CA GLU A 6 -52.35 23.01 -13.64
C GLU A 6 -52.18 21.52 -13.40
N GLU A 7 -53.12 20.66 -13.84
CA GLU A 7 -53.03 19.19 -13.82
C GLU A 7 -51.94 18.62 -14.75
N LEU A 8 -51.50 19.36 -15.77
CA LEU A 8 -50.42 18.96 -16.69
C LEU A 8 -49.02 19.43 -16.21
N LEU A 9 -48.97 20.51 -15.42
CA LEU A 9 -47.71 21.02 -14.85
C LEU A 9 -47.12 20.08 -13.79
N ASP A 10 -47.96 19.46 -12.97
CA ASP A 10 -47.54 18.55 -11.89
C ASP A 10 -46.87 17.26 -12.41
N PRO A 11 -47.43 16.55 -13.43
CA PRO A 11 -46.75 15.40 -14.02
C PRO A 11 -45.48 15.74 -14.83
N GLN A 12 -45.40 16.94 -15.42
CA GLN A 12 -44.18 17.37 -16.11
C GLN A 12 -43.04 17.68 -15.16
N ASP A 13 -43.33 18.35 -14.06
CA ASP A 13 -42.36 18.59 -12.98
C ASP A 13 -41.91 17.28 -12.32
N ALA A 14 -42.83 16.35 -12.07
CA ALA A 14 -42.48 15.02 -11.56
C ALA A 14 -41.60 14.25 -12.54
N LYS A 15 -41.87 14.33 -13.85
CA LYS A 15 -41.01 13.72 -14.89
C LYS A 15 -39.61 14.35 -14.93
N LEU A 16 -39.50 15.66 -14.84
CA LEU A 16 -38.21 16.37 -14.81
C LEU A 16 -37.40 16.00 -13.58
N ARG A 17 -38.03 15.93 -12.42
CA ARG A 17 -37.37 15.47 -11.17
C ARG A 17 -36.90 14.03 -11.30
N ALA A 18 -37.73 13.12 -11.80
CA ALA A 18 -37.35 11.72 -12.03
C ALA A 18 -36.19 11.60 -13.03
N LEU A 19 -36.16 12.37 -14.10
CA LEU A 19 -35.04 12.41 -15.05
C LEU A 19 -33.75 12.93 -14.39
N ALA A 20 -33.84 13.96 -13.55
CA ALA A 20 -32.69 14.46 -12.81
C ALA A 20 -32.14 13.44 -11.80
N GLU A 21 -33.03 12.71 -11.11
CA GLU A 21 -32.64 11.62 -10.21
C GLU A 21 -31.96 10.47 -10.95
N VAL A 22 -32.50 10.06 -12.12
CA VAL A 22 -31.88 9.04 -12.97
C VAL A 22 -30.49 9.46 -13.43
N GLU A 23 -30.30 10.71 -13.86
CA GLU A 23 -29.00 11.22 -14.28
C GLU A 23 -28.00 11.27 -13.10
N ASN A 24 -28.46 11.73 -11.94
CA ASN A 24 -27.63 11.73 -10.72
C ASN A 24 -27.23 10.30 -10.30
N MET A 25 -28.18 9.37 -10.35
CA MET A 25 -27.91 7.96 -10.06
C MET A 25 -26.93 7.36 -11.07
N ARG A 26 -27.08 7.67 -12.37
CA ARG A 26 -26.16 7.24 -13.42
C ARG A 26 -24.73 7.73 -13.18
N ARG A 27 -24.56 9.01 -12.86
CA ARG A 27 -23.25 9.59 -12.52
C ARG A 27 -22.64 8.94 -11.29
N ARG A 28 -23.45 8.69 -10.27
CA ARG A 28 -22.99 7.99 -9.07
C ARG A 28 -22.57 6.56 -9.37
N MET A 29 -23.35 5.80 -10.11
CA MET A 29 -23.01 4.42 -10.52
C MET A 29 -21.74 4.38 -11.36
N GLU A 30 -21.53 5.33 -12.28
CA GLU A 30 -20.31 5.39 -13.07
C GLU A 30 -19.09 5.66 -12.20
N LYS A 31 -19.20 6.57 -11.23
CA LYS A 31 -18.14 6.83 -10.25
C LYS A 31 -17.84 5.60 -9.39
N GLU A 32 -18.86 4.95 -8.84
CA GLU A 32 -18.72 3.73 -8.05
C GLU A 32 -18.09 2.59 -8.87
N LYS A 33 -18.45 2.46 -10.15
CA LYS A 33 -17.85 1.48 -11.07
C LYS A 33 -16.36 1.75 -11.27
N GLN A 34 -15.96 3.01 -11.48
CA GLN A 34 -14.57 3.38 -11.62
C GLN A 34 -13.77 3.16 -10.32
N GLU A 35 -14.34 3.51 -9.18
CA GLU A 35 -13.73 3.26 -7.87
C GLU A 35 -13.56 1.75 -7.60
N ASN A 36 -14.58 0.95 -7.90
CA ASN A 36 -14.51 -0.50 -7.76
C ASN A 36 -13.49 -1.15 -8.70
N ALA A 37 -13.38 -0.67 -9.94
CA ALA A 37 -12.36 -1.13 -10.87
C ALA A 37 -10.95 -0.78 -10.37
N ARG A 38 -10.78 0.40 -9.77
CA ARG A 38 -9.50 0.89 -9.27
C ARG A 38 -9.06 0.22 -7.96
N TYR A 39 -9.98 0.04 -7.02
CA TYR A 39 -9.67 -0.43 -5.67
C TYR A 39 -10.16 -1.84 -5.35
N GLY A 40 -10.89 -2.47 -6.27
CA GLY A 40 -11.37 -3.85 -6.10
C GLY A 40 -10.28 -4.83 -5.66
N PRO A 41 -9.06 -4.79 -6.23
CA PRO A 41 -7.97 -5.68 -5.85
C PRO A 41 -7.37 -5.44 -4.47
N SER A 42 -7.77 -4.38 -3.75
CA SER A 42 -7.13 -3.98 -2.48
C SER A 42 -7.09 -5.10 -1.43
N ASN A 43 -8.15 -5.89 -1.30
CA ASN A 43 -8.22 -6.98 -0.33
C ASN A 43 -7.28 -8.13 -0.72
N LEU A 44 -7.21 -8.48 -2.01
CA LEU A 44 -6.27 -9.45 -2.52
C LEU A 44 -4.83 -8.98 -2.31
N ALA A 45 -4.55 -7.72 -2.61
CA ALA A 45 -3.25 -7.10 -2.40
C ALA A 45 -2.80 -7.19 -0.94
N LYS A 46 -3.68 -6.89 0.02
CA LYS A 46 -3.38 -7.02 1.46
C LYS A 46 -3.00 -8.44 1.85
N GLY A 47 -3.68 -9.45 1.32
CA GLY A 47 -3.34 -10.86 1.55
C GLY A 47 -1.97 -11.22 0.98
N LEU A 48 -1.67 -10.79 -0.25
CA LEU A 48 -0.39 -11.04 -0.92
C LEU A 48 0.79 -10.33 -0.23
N ILE A 49 0.59 -9.14 0.31
CA ILE A 49 1.60 -8.41 1.08
C ILE A 49 2.10 -9.24 2.27
N THR A 50 1.21 -9.93 2.98
CA THR A 50 1.60 -10.80 4.09
C THR A 50 2.47 -11.98 3.63
N ILE A 51 2.19 -12.50 2.44
CA ILE A 51 2.99 -13.58 1.83
C ILE A 51 4.38 -13.06 1.45
N LEU A 52 4.47 -11.86 0.88
CA LEU A 52 5.73 -11.19 0.57
C LEU A 52 6.60 -10.99 1.82
N ASP A 53 6.01 -10.51 2.91
CA ASP A 53 6.71 -10.35 4.20
C ASP A 53 7.30 -11.68 4.71
N ASN A 54 6.58 -12.79 4.49
CA ASN A 54 7.08 -14.12 4.86
C ASN A 54 8.27 -14.55 4.00
N PHE A 55 8.25 -14.24 2.70
CA PHE A 55 9.40 -14.49 1.82
C PHE A 55 10.60 -13.63 2.21
N ASP A 56 10.42 -12.33 2.45
CA ASP A 56 11.49 -11.44 2.89
C ASP A 56 12.12 -11.93 4.21
N ARG A 57 11.29 -12.36 5.16
CA ARG A 57 11.75 -12.93 6.42
C ARG A 57 12.51 -14.24 6.22
N ALA A 58 12.04 -15.11 5.32
CA ALA A 58 12.72 -16.37 5.00
C ALA A 58 14.10 -16.11 4.37
N LEU A 59 14.18 -15.14 3.45
CA LEU A 59 15.46 -14.73 2.85
C LEU A 59 16.41 -14.11 3.88
N ALA A 60 15.90 -13.25 4.77
CA ALA A 60 16.70 -12.63 5.83
C ALA A 60 17.23 -13.64 6.84
N ALA A 61 16.45 -14.68 7.16
CA ALA A 61 16.86 -15.77 8.06
C ALA A 61 17.80 -16.77 7.39
N SER A 62 17.97 -16.68 6.10
CA SER A 62 18.78 -17.60 5.30
C SER A 62 20.26 -17.31 5.49
N PRO A 63 21.12 -18.30 5.85
CA PRO A 63 22.54 -18.05 6.03
C PRO A 63 23.17 -17.58 4.72
N LYS A 64 23.84 -16.43 4.77
CA LYS A 64 24.56 -15.87 3.60
C LYS A 64 25.90 -16.57 3.36
N ASP A 65 26.43 -17.27 4.38
CA ASP A 65 27.73 -17.96 4.36
C ASP A 65 27.53 -19.46 4.63
N VAL A 66 27.27 -20.23 3.60
CA VAL A 66 27.26 -21.70 3.66
C VAL A 66 28.63 -22.21 3.24
N GLU A 67 29.63 -21.95 4.07
CA GLU A 67 30.94 -22.58 3.89
C GLU A 67 30.89 -24.04 4.40
N LYS A 68 30.82 -25.04 3.52
CA LYS A 68 31.40 -26.39 3.74
C LYS A 68 30.74 -27.60 3.07
N LYS A 69 29.83 -27.46 2.08
CA LYS A 69 29.51 -28.61 1.21
C LYS A 69 29.10 -28.09 -0.18
N LYS A 70 30.03 -28.17 -1.14
CA LYS A 70 29.91 -27.58 -2.50
C LYS A 70 28.58 -27.85 -3.24
N ASP A 71 27.95 -29.00 -3.04
CA ASP A 71 26.71 -29.36 -3.73
C ASP A 71 25.46 -28.78 -3.02
N ILE A 72 25.47 -28.73 -1.69
CA ILE A 72 24.38 -28.13 -0.89
C ILE A 72 24.40 -26.62 -1.05
N GLU A 73 25.57 -26.00 -1.09
CA GLU A 73 25.78 -24.58 -1.33
C GLU A 73 25.21 -24.14 -2.69
N LYS A 74 25.50 -24.87 -3.75
CA LYS A 74 25.00 -24.55 -5.08
C LYS A 74 23.48 -24.63 -5.19
N ASN A 75 22.87 -25.67 -4.62
CA ASN A 75 21.43 -25.86 -4.60
C ASN A 75 20.74 -24.79 -3.74
N TYR A 76 21.34 -24.42 -2.61
CA TYR A 76 20.85 -23.37 -1.74
C TYR A 76 20.90 -21.99 -2.42
N LEU A 77 22.02 -21.62 -3.04
CA LEU A 77 22.15 -20.37 -3.79
C LEU A 77 21.15 -20.30 -4.94
N SER A 78 20.93 -21.41 -5.66
CA SER A 78 19.93 -21.46 -6.73
C SER A 78 18.50 -21.25 -6.20
N LEU A 79 18.16 -21.84 -5.05
CA LEU A 79 16.87 -21.65 -4.41
C LEU A 79 16.70 -20.20 -3.95
N HIS A 80 17.71 -19.63 -3.29
CA HIS A 80 17.72 -18.24 -2.83
C HIS A 80 17.50 -17.28 -4.00
N GLN A 81 18.25 -17.44 -5.09
CA GLN A 81 18.08 -16.64 -6.32
C GLN A 81 16.68 -16.81 -6.94
N GLY A 82 16.14 -18.02 -6.94
CA GLY A 82 14.78 -18.28 -7.43
C GLY A 82 13.70 -17.55 -6.62
N VAL A 83 13.85 -17.52 -5.30
CA VAL A 83 12.93 -16.79 -4.42
C VAL A 83 13.06 -15.29 -4.61
N GLU A 84 14.29 -14.75 -4.70
CA GLU A 84 14.51 -13.33 -4.98
C GLU A 84 13.89 -12.90 -6.33
N LEU A 85 14.05 -13.74 -7.36
CA LEU A 85 13.45 -13.46 -8.66
C LEU A 85 11.92 -13.44 -8.58
N THR A 86 11.34 -14.39 -7.85
CA THR A 86 9.88 -14.46 -7.64
C THR A 86 9.36 -13.20 -6.93
N LEU A 87 10.06 -12.72 -5.89
CA LEU A 87 9.72 -11.46 -5.20
C LEU A 87 9.78 -10.26 -6.15
N LYS A 88 10.79 -10.20 -7.00
CA LYS A 88 10.94 -9.16 -8.00
C LYS A 88 9.78 -9.18 -9.01
N ASP A 89 9.40 -10.37 -9.49
CA ASP A 89 8.30 -10.53 -10.44
C ASP A 89 6.96 -10.10 -9.81
N ILE A 90 6.70 -10.47 -8.55
CA ILE A 90 5.51 -10.01 -7.82
C ILE A 90 5.51 -8.49 -7.68
N SER A 91 6.67 -7.88 -7.40
CA SER A 91 6.80 -6.42 -7.30
C SER A 91 6.49 -5.72 -8.62
N VAL A 92 6.88 -6.32 -9.75
CA VAL A 92 6.54 -5.82 -11.09
C VAL A 92 5.03 -5.90 -11.33
N VAL A 93 4.40 -7.03 -11.01
CA VAL A 93 2.93 -7.20 -11.13
C VAL A 93 2.19 -6.21 -10.24
N PHE A 94 2.65 -5.99 -9.01
CA PHE A 94 2.08 -4.98 -8.11
C PHE A 94 2.12 -3.59 -8.75
N LYS A 95 3.27 -3.19 -9.26
CA LYS A 95 3.44 -1.89 -9.92
C LYS A 95 2.54 -1.71 -11.14
N GLN A 96 2.37 -2.75 -11.96
CA GLN A 96 1.47 -2.76 -13.12
C GLN A 96 -0.01 -2.56 -12.70
N ASN A 97 -0.37 -2.99 -11.49
CA ASN A 97 -1.71 -2.83 -10.92
C ASN A 97 -1.86 -1.59 -10.02
N GLY A 98 -0.90 -0.66 -10.08
CA GLY A 98 -0.93 0.59 -9.33
C GLY A 98 -0.65 0.42 -7.84
N ILE A 99 -0.01 -0.68 -7.45
CA ILE A 99 0.45 -0.92 -6.07
C ILE A 99 1.93 -0.56 -5.98
N ASP A 100 2.25 0.45 -5.20
CA ASP A 100 3.61 0.91 -4.94
C ASP A 100 4.08 0.50 -3.55
N ILE A 101 5.36 0.17 -3.46
CA ILE A 101 6.06 -0.11 -2.20
C ILE A 101 6.45 1.23 -1.56
N ILE A 102 6.22 1.35 -0.25
CA ILE A 102 6.72 2.43 0.59
C ILE A 102 7.89 1.87 1.39
N ASN A 103 9.09 2.13 0.92
CA ASN A 103 10.34 1.65 1.54
C ASN A 103 11.29 2.85 1.66
N PRO A 104 11.13 3.68 2.72
CA PRO A 104 11.98 4.85 2.92
C PRO A 104 13.43 4.43 3.19
N GLY A 105 14.37 5.28 2.82
CA GLY A 105 15.77 5.12 3.15
C GLY A 105 16.08 5.51 4.60
N ASN A 106 17.20 5.00 5.13
CA ASN A 106 17.73 5.48 6.39
C ASN A 106 18.15 6.95 6.25
N GLY A 107 17.69 7.78 7.18
CA GLY A 107 17.90 9.25 7.15
C GLY A 107 16.75 10.03 6.49
N ASP A 108 15.75 9.37 5.91
CA ASP A 108 14.55 10.05 5.40
C ASP A 108 13.72 10.64 6.54
N ILE A 109 12.95 11.67 6.23
CA ILE A 109 12.05 12.31 7.20
C ILE A 109 10.85 11.40 7.46
N PHE A 110 10.49 11.23 8.73
CA PHE A 110 9.29 10.52 9.11
C PHE A 110 8.03 11.27 8.67
N ASP A 111 7.15 10.60 7.93
CA ASP A 111 5.83 11.10 7.53
C ASP A 111 4.73 10.21 8.12
N HIS A 112 3.95 10.77 9.04
CA HIS A 112 2.87 10.06 9.72
C HIS A 112 1.72 9.60 8.81
N ASN A 113 1.62 10.12 7.56
CA ASN A 113 0.59 9.70 6.61
C ASN A 113 0.89 8.34 5.98
N ILE A 114 2.17 7.98 5.86
CA ILE A 114 2.62 6.77 5.15
C ILE A 114 3.56 5.89 5.98
N HIS A 115 4.05 6.38 7.12
CA HIS A 115 4.93 5.65 8.03
C HIS A 115 4.29 5.46 9.40
N GLN A 116 4.65 4.37 10.06
CA GLN A 116 4.27 4.07 11.44
C GLN A 116 5.54 3.84 12.26
N ALA A 117 5.80 4.71 13.23
CA ALA A 117 6.90 4.56 14.17
C ALA A 117 6.58 3.42 15.14
N MET A 118 7.42 2.37 15.15
CA MET A 118 7.30 1.22 16.05
C MET A 118 8.20 1.35 17.26
N LEU A 119 9.36 1.98 17.08
CA LEU A 119 10.36 2.19 18.13
C LEU A 119 11.11 3.50 17.92
N GLU A 120 11.59 4.07 19.02
CA GLU A 120 12.51 5.19 19.04
C GLU A 120 13.94 4.67 19.27
N VAL A 121 14.85 4.99 18.37
CA VAL A 121 16.25 4.60 18.43
C VAL A 121 17.09 5.77 18.90
N PRO A 122 17.69 5.72 20.10
CA PRO A 122 18.61 6.76 20.53
C PRO A 122 19.88 6.70 19.67
N THR A 123 20.07 7.67 18.79
CA THR A 123 21.22 7.73 17.89
C THR A 123 21.63 9.18 17.61
N ASN A 124 22.90 9.38 17.34
CA ASN A 124 23.43 10.65 16.87
C ASN A 124 23.74 10.64 15.36
N GLU A 125 23.50 9.53 14.68
CA GLU A 125 23.76 9.41 13.24
C GLU A 125 22.73 10.19 12.40
N TYR A 126 21.50 10.24 12.88
CA TYR A 126 20.41 10.94 12.22
C TYR A 126 19.80 12.01 13.14
N LYS A 127 19.27 13.07 12.55
CA LYS A 127 18.55 14.09 13.33
C LYS A 127 17.30 13.48 13.96
N PRO A 128 16.86 13.96 15.13
CA PRO A 128 15.60 13.52 15.73
C PRO A 128 14.43 13.62 14.74
N GLY A 129 13.57 12.61 14.71
CA GLY A 129 12.43 12.54 13.79
C GLY A 129 12.75 11.99 12.39
N HIS A 130 13.96 11.45 12.19
CA HIS A 130 14.32 10.77 10.93
C HIS A 130 14.25 9.25 11.08
N ILE A 131 14.06 8.56 9.98
CA ILE A 131 14.00 7.10 9.94
C ILE A 131 15.42 6.53 10.08
N CYS A 132 15.61 5.64 11.06
CA CYS A 132 16.87 4.93 11.29
C CYS A 132 16.90 3.57 10.60
N GLU A 133 15.77 2.89 10.60
CA GLU A 133 15.63 1.57 10.02
C GLU A 133 14.20 1.31 9.56
N VAL A 134 14.04 0.44 8.57
CA VAL A 134 12.75 -0.04 8.11
C VAL A 134 12.56 -1.48 8.59
N LEU A 135 11.61 -1.66 9.49
CA LEU A 135 11.26 -2.98 10.03
C LEU A 135 10.37 -3.76 9.06
N GLN A 136 9.49 -3.05 8.36
CA GLN A 136 8.58 -3.66 7.41
C GLN A 136 8.15 -2.61 6.37
N ALA A 137 8.25 -2.97 5.09
CA ALA A 137 7.84 -2.10 4.00
C ALA A 137 6.33 -1.82 4.02
N GLY A 138 5.93 -0.61 3.66
CA GLY A 138 4.56 -0.22 3.46
C GLY A 138 4.09 -0.43 2.02
N TYR A 139 2.79 -0.29 1.79
CA TYR A 139 2.21 -0.41 0.46
C TYR A 139 1.05 0.55 0.28
N LYS A 140 0.92 1.12 -0.90
CA LYS A 140 -0.24 1.91 -1.34
C LYS A 140 -0.76 1.40 -2.67
N ILE A 141 -2.05 1.54 -2.92
CA ILE A 141 -2.69 1.32 -4.22
C ILE A 141 -3.18 2.65 -4.75
N PHE A 142 -2.58 3.14 -5.82
CA PHE A 142 -2.74 4.50 -6.33
C PHE A 142 -2.53 5.54 -5.21
N ASP A 143 -3.57 6.26 -4.80
CA ASP A 143 -3.59 7.26 -3.73
C ASP A 143 -4.05 6.73 -2.36
N ARG A 144 -4.47 5.46 -2.29
CA ARG A 144 -4.97 4.85 -1.06
C ARG A 144 -3.90 4.02 -0.35
N LEU A 145 -3.63 4.35 0.91
CA LEU A 145 -2.74 3.57 1.76
C LEU A 145 -3.35 2.18 2.05
N LEU A 146 -2.60 1.11 1.76
CA LEU A 146 -2.94 -0.27 2.13
C LEU A 146 -2.36 -0.64 3.49
N ARG A 147 -1.08 -0.28 3.71
CA ARG A 147 -0.33 -0.51 4.95
C ARG A 147 0.79 0.53 5.04
N PRO A 148 0.96 1.22 6.18
CA PRO A 148 2.11 2.10 6.38
C PRO A 148 3.41 1.29 6.48
N ALA A 149 4.55 1.93 6.17
CA ALA A 149 5.84 1.35 6.46
C ALA A 149 6.12 1.42 7.97
N MET A 150 6.49 0.30 8.57
CA MET A 150 6.88 0.24 9.98
C MET A 150 8.35 0.57 10.11
N VAL A 151 8.66 1.62 10.86
CA VAL A 151 10.00 2.19 10.94
C VAL A 151 10.45 2.45 12.38
N GLY A 152 11.77 2.42 12.59
CA GLY A 152 12.40 2.99 13.77
C GLY A 152 12.76 4.45 13.52
N VAL A 153 12.44 5.32 14.46
CA VAL A 153 12.68 6.77 14.35
C VAL A 153 13.77 7.20 15.32
N SER A 154 14.65 8.08 14.85
CA SER A 154 15.74 8.62 15.63
C SER A 154 15.24 9.51 16.77
N LYS A 155 15.83 9.32 17.95
CA LYS A 155 15.65 10.14 19.13
C LYS A 155 16.98 10.69 19.60
N GLU A 156 16.98 11.89 20.14
CA GLU A 156 18.17 12.49 20.70
C GLU A 156 18.70 11.65 21.88
N VAL A 157 20.01 11.39 21.89
CA VAL A 157 20.66 10.68 23.00
C VAL A 157 20.79 11.66 24.16
N VAL A 158 19.89 11.56 25.14
CA VAL A 158 20.02 12.31 26.38
C VAL A 158 21.18 11.72 27.18
N LYS A 159 22.34 12.38 27.21
CA LYS A 159 23.41 12.03 28.15
C LYS A 159 22.88 12.23 29.56
N LYS A 160 22.58 11.14 30.25
CA LYS A 160 22.37 11.20 31.72
C LYS A 160 23.68 11.76 32.33
N LYS A 161 23.54 12.94 32.94
CA LYS A 161 24.59 13.51 33.82
C LYS A 161 24.71 12.67 35.08
#